data_746bece3ddeb3510835243b196b788b7
#
_entry.id   746bece3ddeb3510835243b196b788b7
#
_cell.length_a   1.000
_cell.length_b   1.000
_cell.length_c   1.000
_cell.angle_alpha   90.00
_cell.angle_beta   90.00
_cell.angle_gamma   90.00
#
_symmetry.space_group_name_H-M   'P 1'
#
loop_
_entity.id
_entity.type
_entity.pdbx_description
1 polymer ?
#
loop_
_entity_poly.entity_id
_entity_poly.type
_entity_poly.pdbx_seq_one_letter_code
_entity_poly.pdbx_strand_id
1 'polypeptide(L)'
;MKKLHFQIAMVSGLLLFGGEALAQERPANYARAPRFKALVYYTEHAEEAHVQFSRQGAEFFRKLTVGEGFYVDVTTSLSGYTYDKLKDYTCIIMLDAAPHGPAERAAFEEYMENGGGWIGFHASGYNDRNTHWPWFSKFLGCGVFKCNNWPPQQALADVDMQSHPVTKNLPGSFVLPASEFYQWEEDLRAKDNIQVLLSLSPKNYPFGLKDIVYGGDWPVVWTNKDYRMIYLNMGHGDECFSEATQNLMFVNAFRWIVSRDPLGNPFDK
;
A
#
# COMPACT_ATOMS: atom_id res chain seq x y z
N MET A 1 42.31 -24.85 -53.27
CA MET A 1 41.99 -24.29 -51.96
C MET A 1 41.21 -22.99 -52.20
N LYS A 2 39.87 -23.02 -52.06
CA LYS A 2 39.00 -21.85 -52.28
C LYS A 2 38.73 -21.18 -50.94
N LYS A 3 39.10 -19.90 -50.77
CA LYS A 3 38.80 -19.07 -49.63
C LYS A 3 37.36 -18.57 -49.74
N LEU A 4 36.52 -18.88 -48.76
CA LEU A 4 35.18 -18.39 -48.60
C LEU A 4 35.23 -17.10 -47.77
N HIS A 5 34.76 -15.97 -48.35
CA HIS A 5 34.61 -14.73 -47.64
C HIS A 5 33.18 -14.62 -47.08
N PHE A 6 33.06 -14.54 -45.77
CA PHE A 6 31.79 -14.25 -45.11
C PHE A 6 31.68 -12.71 -44.92
N GLN A 7 30.73 -12.12 -45.60
CA GLN A 7 30.36 -10.74 -45.33
C GLN A 7 29.31 -10.71 -44.21
N ILE A 8 29.64 -10.05 -43.11
CA ILE A 8 28.69 -9.77 -42.01
C ILE A 8 28.01 -8.43 -42.32
N ALA A 9 26.74 -8.45 -42.65
CA ALA A 9 25.92 -7.26 -42.73
C ALA A 9 25.51 -6.84 -41.33
N MET A 10 26.00 -5.67 -40.88
CA MET A 10 25.48 -4.99 -39.68
C MET A 10 24.13 -4.37 -40.00
N VAL A 11 23.06 -4.88 -39.43
CA VAL A 11 21.75 -4.23 -39.40
C VAL A 11 21.66 -3.44 -38.10
N SER A 12 21.81 -2.12 -38.19
CA SER A 12 21.55 -1.19 -37.09
C SER A 12 20.05 -1.03 -36.92
N GLY A 13 19.46 -1.84 -36.03
CA GLY A 13 18.08 -1.66 -35.59
C GLY A 13 18.00 -0.66 -34.45
N LEU A 14 17.46 0.52 -34.73
CA LEU A 14 17.10 1.53 -33.74
C LEU A 14 15.89 1.00 -32.94
N LEU A 15 16.09 0.49 -31.74
CA LEU A 15 15.02 0.12 -30.82
C LEU A 15 14.52 1.41 -30.13
N LEU A 16 13.41 1.95 -30.64
CA LEU A 16 12.58 2.92 -29.95
C LEU A 16 11.87 2.18 -28.80
N PHE A 17 12.35 2.35 -27.57
CA PHE A 17 11.59 1.98 -26.38
C PHE A 17 10.45 2.97 -26.19
N GLY A 18 9.33 2.73 -26.83
CA GLY A 18 8.06 3.27 -26.40
C GLY A 18 7.65 2.55 -25.13
N GLY A 19 7.51 3.28 -24.02
CA GLY A 19 6.96 2.75 -22.77
C GLY A 19 5.47 2.44 -22.96
N GLU A 20 5.14 1.29 -23.54
CA GLU A 20 3.80 0.74 -23.48
C GLU A 20 3.60 0.11 -22.11
N ALA A 21 2.59 0.57 -21.40
CA ALA A 21 2.07 -0.13 -20.24
C ALA A 21 1.81 -1.57 -20.65
N LEU A 22 2.51 -2.53 -20.05
CA LEU A 22 2.28 -3.95 -20.28
C LEU A 22 0.85 -4.28 -19.84
N ALA A 23 -0.08 -4.23 -20.77
CA ALA A 23 -1.40 -4.78 -20.57
C ALA A 23 -1.23 -6.27 -20.27
N GLN A 24 -1.53 -6.67 -19.05
CA GLN A 24 -1.43 -8.05 -18.60
C GLN A 24 -2.41 -8.88 -19.44
N GLU A 25 -1.90 -9.81 -20.24
CA GLU A 25 -2.76 -10.77 -20.95
C GLU A 25 -3.64 -11.49 -19.91
N ARG A 26 -4.95 -11.51 -20.18
CA ARG A 26 -5.91 -12.23 -19.31
C ARG A 26 -5.49 -13.68 -19.22
N PRO A 27 -5.24 -14.25 -18.02
CA PRO A 27 -5.06 -15.68 -17.89
C PRO A 27 -6.31 -16.38 -18.46
N ALA A 28 -6.11 -17.37 -19.33
CA ALA A 28 -7.17 -18.07 -20.08
C ALA A 28 -8.23 -18.80 -19.20
N ASN A 29 -8.14 -18.73 -17.89
CA ASN A 29 -9.00 -19.44 -16.93
C ASN A 29 -10.03 -18.56 -16.21
N TYR A 30 -10.22 -17.31 -16.56
CA TYR A 30 -11.32 -16.53 -15.96
C TYR A 30 -12.65 -16.91 -16.64
N ALA A 31 -13.35 -17.87 -16.05
CA ALA A 31 -14.69 -18.27 -16.47
C ALA A 31 -15.76 -17.17 -16.23
N ARG A 32 -15.41 -16.07 -15.57
CA ARG A 32 -16.28 -14.91 -15.30
C ARG A 32 -15.51 -13.60 -15.53
N ALA A 33 -16.23 -12.57 -15.98
CA ALA A 33 -15.69 -11.22 -16.02
C ALA A 33 -15.25 -10.79 -14.59
N PRO A 34 -14.14 -10.05 -14.43
CA PRO A 34 -13.73 -9.56 -13.12
C PRO A 34 -14.83 -8.69 -12.52
N ARG A 35 -15.08 -8.84 -11.22
CA ARG A 35 -16.15 -8.14 -10.51
C ARG A 35 -15.86 -6.65 -10.35
N PHE A 36 -14.59 -6.28 -10.25
CA PHE A 36 -14.12 -4.90 -10.05
C PHE A 36 -12.65 -4.78 -10.43
N LYS A 37 -12.14 -3.54 -10.40
CA LYS A 37 -10.73 -3.23 -10.63
C LYS A 37 -10.09 -2.63 -9.38
N ALA A 38 -8.83 -2.96 -9.13
CA ALA A 38 -7.97 -2.28 -8.18
C ALA A 38 -6.74 -1.71 -8.90
N LEU A 39 -6.21 -0.59 -8.40
CA LEU A 39 -4.96 0.00 -8.86
C LEU A 39 -3.90 -0.19 -7.78
N VAL A 40 -2.78 -0.78 -8.13
CA VAL A 40 -1.56 -0.80 -7.28
C VAL A 40 -0.61 0.26 -7.81
N TYR A 41 -0.22 1.18 -6.94
CA TYR A 41 0.74 2.23 -7.24
C TYR A 41 1.96 2.14 -6.33
N TYR A 42 3.15 2.22 -6.90
CA TYR A 42 4.42 2.37 -6.21
C TYR A 42 5.42 3.15 -7.06
N THR A 43 6.58 3.48 -6.53
CA THR A 43 7.66 4.14 -7.27
C THR A 43 8.91 3.27 -7.31
N GLU A 44 9.64 3.31 -8.44
CA GLU A 44 10.97 2.71 -8.58
C GLU A 44 12.09 3.67 -8.15
N HIS A 45 11.73 4.88 -7.70
CA HIS A 45 12.66 5.97 -7.35
C HIS A 45 12.70 6.22 -5.83
N ALA A 46 12.71 5.15 -5.04
CA ALA A 46 12.85 5.19 -3.59
C ALA A 46 14.12 4.43 -3.15
N GLU A 47 14.39 4.40 -1.86
CA GLU A 47 15.39 3.51 -1.28
C GLU A 47 15.08 2.05 -1.63
N GLU A 48 16.12 1.24 -1.85
CA GLU A 48 16.01 -0.13 -2.34
C GLU A 48 15.06 -0.99 -1.49
N ALA A 49 15.07 -0.84 -0.17
CA ALA A 49 14.18 -1.59 0.72
C ALA A 49 12.69 -1.28 0.49
N HIS A 50 12.35 -0.01 0.19
CA HIS A 50 11.00 0.39 -0.18
C HIS A 50 10.59 -0.16 -1.55
N VAL A 51 11.52 -0.18 -2.51
CA VAL A 51 11.29 -0.74 -3.85
C VAL A 51 11.06 -2.26 -3.77
N GLN A 52 11.88 -2.98 -2.98
CA GLN A 52 11.74 -4.42 -2.77
C GLN A 52 10.39 -4.76 -2.13
N PHE A 53 10.01 -4.07 -1.06
CA PHE A 53 8.68 -4.19 -0.47
C PHE A 53 7.57 -3.98 -1.50
N SER A 54 7.66 -2.90 -2.28
CA SER A 54 6.63 -2.51 -3.23
C SER A 54 6.45 -3.53 -4.37
N ARG A 55 7.55 -4.07 -4.89
CA ARG A 55 7.52 -5.14 -5.90
C ARG A 55 6.87 -6.41 -5.36
N GLN A 56 7.20 -6.81 -4.12
CA GLN A 56 6.57 -7.97 -3.47
C GLN A 56 5.09 -7.71 -3.19
N GLY A 57 4.72 -6.51 -2.76
CA GLY A 57 3.33 -6.11 -2.56
C GLY A 57 2.52 -6.16 -3.86
N ALA A 58 3.07 -5.65 -4.95
CA ALA A 58 2.42 -5.74 -6.25
C ALA A 58 2.17 -7.20 -6.67
N GLU A 59 3.15 -8.09 -6.43
CA GLU A 59 3.01 -9.52 -6.70
C GLU A 59 2.00 -10.20 -5.75
N PHE A 60 1.96 -9.81 -4.48
CA PHE A 60 0.98 -10.29 -3.51
C PHE A 60 -0.46 -9.98 -3.99
N PHE A 61 -0.74 -8.74 -4.39
CA PHE A 61 -2.06 -8.36 -4.89
C PHE A 61 -2.39 -8.98 -6.25
N ARG A 62 -1.40 -9.21 -7.13
CA ARG A 62 -1.61 -9.99 -8.36
C ARG A 62 -2.03 -11.43 -8.07
N LYS A 63 -1.39 -12.10 -7.11
CA LYS A 63 -1.79 -13.46 -6.70
C LYS A 63 -3.18 -13.50 -6.10
N LEU A 64 -3.56 -12.47 -5.35
CA LEU A 64 -4.88 -12.36 -4.73
C LEU A 64 -6.01 -12.29 -5.77
N THR A 65 -5.76 -11.80 -6.98
CA THR A 65 -6.78 -11.72 -8.06
C THR A 65 -7.41 -13.07 -8.37
N VAL A 66 -6.64 -14.16 -8.29
CA VAL A 66 -7.11 -15.52 -8.63
C VAL A 66 -8.21 -15.98 -7.65
N GLY A 67 -8.04 -15.70 -6.35
CA GLY A 67 -9.00 -16.09 -5.33
C GLY A 67 -10.19 -15.16 -5.20
N GLU A 68 -9.98 -13.86 -5.42
CA GLU A 68 -10.99 -12.81 -5.14
C GLU A 68 -11.75 -12.37 -6.39
N GLY A 69 -11.33 -12.75 -7.59
CA GLY A 69 -12.05 -12.50 -8.83
C GLY A 69 -12.10 -11.03 -9.24
N PHE A 70 -10.99 -10.30 -9.09
CA PHE A 70 -10.86 -8.92 -9.52
C PHE A 70 -9.72 -8.75 -10.53
N TYR A 71 -9.65 -7.59 -11.16
CA TYR A 71 -8.57 -7.19 -12.04
C TYR A 71 -7.68 -6.17 -11.33
N VAL A 72 -6.35 -6.30 -11.46
CA VAL A 72 -5.39 -5.37 -10.88
C VAL A 72 -4.53 -4.74 -11.98
N ASP A 73 -4.57 -3.41 -12.06
CA ASP A 73 -3.57 -2.64 -12.79
C ASP A 73 -2.42 -2.27 -11.83
N VAL A 74 -1.20 -2.32 -12.32
CA VAL A 74 -0.01 -1.90 -11.56
C VAL A 74 0.67 -0.77 -12.31
N THR A 75 0.94 0.33 -11.62
CA THR A 75 1.62 1.49 -12.19
C THR A 75 2.74 1.98 -11.28
N THR A 76 3.80 2.51 -11.87
CA THR A 76 4.90 3.19 -11.16
C THR A 76 4.83 4.71 -11.28
N SER A 77 3.76 5.23 -11.89
CA SER A 77 3.53 6.67 -12.03
C SER A 77 2.05 6.98 -12.05
N LEU A 78 1.63 8.00 -11.31
CA LEU A 78 0.28 8.56 -11.38
C LEU A 78 0.15 9.69 -12.40
N SER A 79 1.20 9.98 -13.16
CA SER A 79 1.14 10.98 -14.23
C SER A 79 0.04 10.64 -15.24
N GLY A 80 -0.86 11.59 -15.46
CA GLY A 80 -2.03 11.40 -16.33
C GLY A 80 -3.18 10.56 -15.75
N TYR A 81 -3.12 10.19 -14.46
CA TYR A 81 -4.27 9.67 -13.72
C TYR A 81 -5.10 10.84 -13.19
N THR A 82 -6.13 11.20 -13.92
CA THR A 82 -7.16 12.15 -13.49
C THR A 82 -8.21 11.44 -12.65
N TYR A 83 -9.09 12.19 -11.96
CA TYR A 83 -10.25 11.62 -11.29
C TYR A 83 -11.08 10.71 -12.21
N ASP A 84 -11.30 11.11 -13.45
CA ASP A 84 -12.06 10.32 -14.43
C ASP A 84 -11.46 8.93 -14.70
N LYS A 85 -10.15 8.78 -14.57
CA LYS A 85 -9.50 7.47 -14.63
C LYS A 85 -9.51 6.74 -13.29
N LEU A 86 -9.30 7.46 -12.20
CA LEU A 86 -9.25 6.86 -10.86
C LEU A 86 -10.60 6.31 -10.41
N LYS A 87 -11.71 6.96 -10.78
CA LYS A 87 -13.08 6.53 -10.42
C LYS A 87 -13.47 5.14 -10.93
N ASP A 88 -12.76 4.61 -11.93
CA ASP A 88 -12.97 3.26 -12.43
C ASP A 88 -12.42 2.16 -11.52
N TYR A 89 -11.61 2.53 -10.54
CA TYR A 89 -11.03 1.60 -9.57
C TYR A 89 -11.82 1.62 -8.26
N THR A 90 -12.25 0.45 -7.83
CA THR A 90 -12.88 0.26 -6.53
C THR A 90 -11.92 0.53 -5.36
N CYS A 91 -10.64 0.26 -5.56
CA CYS A 91 -9.61 0.47 -4.54
C CYS A 91 -8.28 0.89 -5.19
N ILE A 92 -7.61 1.88 -4.58
CA ILE A 92 -6.22 2.22 -4.87
C ILE A 92 -5.35 1.73 -3.71
N ILE A 93 -4.33 0.94 -4.04
CA ILE A 93 -3.37 0.38 -3.09
C ILE A 93 -2.05 1.10 -3.34
N MET A 94 -1.59 1.86 -2.36
CA MET A 94 -0.33 2.59 -2.44
C MET A 94 0.74 1.89 -1.61
N LEU A 95 1.78 1.43 -2.29
CA LEU A 95 2.91 0.72 -1.69
C LEU A 95 4.10 1.69 -1.63
N ASP A 96 4.41 2.20 -0.46
CA ASP A 96 5.53 3.12 -0.18
C ASP A 96 5.63 4.34 -1.11
N ALA A 97 4.53 4.75 -1.69
CA ALA A 97 4.45 5.89 -2.57
C ALA A 97 3.14 6.66 -2.35
N ALA A 98 3.18 7.97 -2.49
CA ALA A 98 2.03 8.87 -2.43
C ALA A 98 2.02 9.79 -3.66
N PRO A 99 0.88 10.43 -4.00
CA PRO A 99 0.84 11.41 -5.06
C PRO A 99 1.81 12.58 -4.80
N HIS A 100 2.66 12.92 -5.76
CA HIS A 100 3.69 13.93 -5.58
C HIS A 100 3.31 15.30 -6.14
N GLY A 101 2.78 15.34 -7.35
CA GLY A 101 2.44 16.57 -8.04
C GLY A 101 1.08 17.14 -7.65
N PRO A 102 0.84 18.46 -7.82
CA PRO A 102 -0.45 19.07 -7.50
C PRO A 102 -1.62 18.41 -8.23
N ALA A 103 -1.45 18.04 -9.51
CA ALA A 103 -2.51 17.40 -10.29
C ALA A 103 -2.82 15.98 -9.79
N GLU A 104 -1.79 15.21 -9.40
CA GLU A 104 -1.96 13.87 -8.83
C GLU A 104 -2.66 13.93 -7.47
N ARG A 105 -2.25 14.90 -6.62
CA ARG A 105 -2.88 15.15 -5.31
C ARG A 105 -4.35 15.53 -5.47
N ALA A 106 -4.65 16.47 -6.35
CA ALA A 106 -6.03 16.90 -6.60
C ALA A 106 -6.91 15.75 -7.12
N ALA A 107 -6.41 14.93 -8.04
CA ALA A 107 -7.14 13.77 -8.55
C ALA A 107 -7.40 12.72 -7.45
N PHE A 108 -6.42 12.49 -6.57
CA PHE A 108 -6.57 11.57 -5.44
C PHE A 108 -7.54 12.11 -4.38
N GLU A 109 -7.45 13.40 -4.03
CA GLU A 109 -8.42 14.06 -3.14
C GLU A 109 -9.84 13.88 -3.67
N GLU A 110 -10.07 14.24 -4.94
CA GLU A 110 -11.39 14.13 -5.56
C GLU A 110 -11.88 12.67 -5.57
N TYR A 111 -11.00 11.70 -5.83
CA TYR A 111 -11.34 10.28 -5.76
C TYR A 111 -11.78 9.86 -4.35
N MET A 112 -11.07 10.28 -3.32
CA MET A 112 -11.41 9.93 -1.93
C MET A 112 -12.66 10.64 -1.44
N GLU A 113 -12.85 11.93 -1.76
CA GLU A 113 -14.04 12.71 -1.41
C GLU A 113 -15.32 12.16 -2.10
N ASN A 114 -15.19 11.51 -3.24
CA ASN A 114 -16.28 10.81 -3.92
C ASN A 114 -16.44 9.33 -3.53
N GLY A 115 -15.89 8.92 -2.38
CA GLY A 115 -16.09 7.58 -1.81
C GLY A 115 -15.14 6.52 -2.36
N GLY A 116 -14.06 6.90 -2.98
CA GLY A 116 -12.99 6.01 -3.41
C GLY A 116 -12.41 5.18 -2.24
N GLY A 117 -11.87 3.99 -2.53
CA GLY A 117 -11.24 3.14 -1.54
C GLY A 117 -9.73 3.27 -1.54
N TRP A 118 -9.09 3.31 -0.38
CA TRP A 118 -7.64 3.40 -0.29
C TRP A 118 -7.05 2.47 0.75
N ILE A 119 -5.94 1.83 0.37
CA ILE A 119 -5.06 1.08 1.27
C ILE A 119 -3.67 1.67 1.11
N GLY A 120 -3.15 2.27 2.16
CA GLY A 120 -1.80 2.83 2.17
C GLY A 120 -0.86 2.02 3.04
N PHE A 121 0.33 1.77 2.51
CA PHE A 121 1.39 1.09 3.24
C PHE A 121 2.54 2.04 3.52
N HIS A 122 3.01 2.04 4.76
CA HIS A 122 4.26 2.62 5.22
C HIS A 122 4.53 4.03 4.65
N ALA A 123 5.53 4.21 3.80
CA ALA A 123 5.88 5.53 3.26
C ALA A 123 4.79 6.15 2.38
N SER A 124 3.73 5.40 2.01
CA SER A 124 2.57 6.02 1.36
C SER A 124 1.83 7.02 2.26
N GLY A 125 1.95 6.87 3.58
CA GLY A 125 1.42 7.81 4.57
C GLY A 125 2.44 8.86 5.02
N TYR A 126 3.70 8.79 4.59
CA TYR A 126 4.71 9.73 5.03
C TYR A 126 4.35 11.16 4.65
N ASN A 127 4.37 12.02 5.63
CA ASN A 127 4.30 13.46 5.44
C ASN A 127 5.12 14.15 6.53
N ASP A 128 5.74 15.24 6.17
CA ASP A 128 6.53 16.10 7.04
C ASP A 128 6.08 17.55 6.94
N ARG A 129 6.75 18.46 7.64
CA ARG A 129 6.43 19.89 7.63
C ARG A 129 6.62 20.54 6.26
N ASN A 130 7.36 19.92 5.33
CA ASN A 130 7.62 20.40 3.98
C ASN A 130 6.65 19.80 2.95
N THR A 131 5.88 18.81 3.31
CA THR A 131 4.92 18.14 2.41
C THR A 131 3.82 19.10 1.94
N HIS A 132 3.42 20.06 2.79
CA HIS A 132 2.41 21.09 2.47
C HIS A 132 1.15 20.54 1.81
N TRP A 133 0.58 19.47 2.41
CA TRP A 133 -0.65 18.85 1.95
C TRP A 133 -1.65 18.69 3.12
N PRO A 134 -2.30 19.78 3.55
CA PRO A 134 -3.17 19.79 4.74
C PRO A 134 -4.35 18.81 4.67
N TRP A 135 -4.91 18.63 3.47
CA TRP A 135 -5.97 17.65 3.26
C TRP A 135 -5.48 16.22 3.63
N PHE A 136 -4.27 15.85 3.20
CA PHE A 136 -3.72 14.53 3.48
C PHE A 136 -3.46 14.28 4.96
N SER A 137 -3.00 15.29 5.70
CA SER A 137 -2.85 15.20 7.15
C SER A 137 -4.19 14.98 7.85
N LYS A 138 -5.27 15.65 7.39
CA LYS A 138 -6.63 15.41 7.88
C LYS A 138 -7.15 14.03 7.49
N PHE A 139 -6.90 13.60 6.26
CA PHE A 139 -7.27 12.29 5.73
C PHE A 139 -6.63 11.15 6.52
N LEU A 140 -5.33 11.20 6.77
CA LEU A 140 -4.61 10.22 7.60
C LEU A 140 -4.97 10.33 9.08
N GLY A 141 -5.19 11.56 9.58
CA GLY A 141 -5.52 11.81 10.96
C GLY A 141 -4.35 11.80 11.94
N CYS A 142 -3.11 11.64 11.50
CA CYS A 142 -1.94 11.39 12.36
C CYS A 142 -0.98 12.58 12.51
N GLY A 143 -1.25 13.71 11.83
CA GLY A 143 -0.30 14.83 11.79
C GLY A 143 0.94 14.48 10.95
N VAL A 144 2.09 15.05 11.32
CA VAL A 144 3.35 14.81 10.59
C VAL A 144 4.16 13.69 11.22
N PHE A 145 5.06 13.10 10.43
CA PHE A 145 6.03 12.11 10.87
C PHE A 145 6.89 12.67 12.02
N LYS A 146 7.09 11.85 13.06
CA LYS A 146 7.86 12.20 14.25
C LYS A 146 9.20 11.45 14.31
N CYS A 147 9.16 10.15 14.23
CA CYS A 147 10.33 9.26 14.30
C CYS A 147 9.97 7.84 13.85
N ASN A 148 10.97 6.98 13.78
CA ASN A 148 10.88 5.54 13.55
C ASN A 148 11.93 4.81 14.38
N ASN A 149 11.82 3.49 14.47
CA ASN A 149 12.89 2.64 14.93
C ASN A 149 13.94 2.44 13.84
N TRP A 150 15.20 2.32 14.20
CA TRP A 150 16.28 1.98 13.28
C TRP A 150 17.34 1.08 13.95
N PRO A 151 17.90 0.06 13.27
CA PRO A 151 17.45 -0.48 11.98
C PRO A 151 16.08 -1.16 12.05
N PRO A 152 15.54 -1.64 10.89
CA PRO A 152 14.32 -2.44 10.87
C PRO A 152 14.38 -3.63 11.82
N GLN A 153 13.32 -3.87 12.59
CA GLN A 153 13.23 -4.95 13.57
C GLN A 153 11.86 -5.60 13.54
N GLN A 154 11.79 -6.87 13.93
CA GLN A 154 10.53 -7.52 14.26
C GLN A 154 9.93 -6.86 15.52
N ALA A 155 8.61 -6.77 15.55
CA ALA A 155 7.91 -6.20 16.68
C ALA A 155 6.69 -7.03 17.07
N LEU A 156 6.45 -7.19 18.37
CA LEU A 156 5.18 -7.71 18.85
C LEU A 156 4.12 -6.61 18.67
N ALA A 157 3.00 -6.96 18.07
CA ALA A 157 1.85 -6.08 17.94
C ALA A 157 0.68 -6.62 18.77
N ASP A 158 -0.08 -5.71 19.37
CA ASP A 158 -1.32 -6.01 20.06
C ASP A 158 -2.51 -5.54 19.21
N VAL A 159 -3.55 -6.37 19.13
CA VAL A 159 -4.79 -6.03 18.43
C VAL A 159 -5.67 -5.17 19.33
N ASP A 160 -5.83 -3.90 18.98
CA ASP A 160 -6.64 -2.94 19.73
C ASP A 160 -8.15 -3.20 19.60
N MET A 161 -8.58 -3.63 18.40
CA MET A 161 -9.99 -3.85 18.12
C MET A 161 -10.22 -5.22 17.48
N GLN A 162 -10.47 -6.23 18.31
CA GLN A 162 -10.67 -7.61 17.87
C GLN A 162 -11.95 -7.82 17.06
N SER A 163 -12.95 -6.97 17.22
CA SER A 163 -14.25 -7.06 16.54
C SER A 163 -14.28 -6.48 15.14
N HIS A 164 -13.21 -5.78 14.71
CA HIS A 164 -13.17 -5.16 13.40
C HIS A 164 -12.92 -6.20 12.29
N PRO A 165 -13.57 -6.08 11.09
CA PRO A 165 -13.36 -7.04 10.00
C PRO A 165 -11.90 -7.25 9.59
N VAL A 166 -11.07 -6.20 9.65
CA VAL A 166 -9.64 -6.26 9.31
C VAL A 166 -8.86 -7.17 10.26
N THR A 167 -9.23 -7.20 11.53
CA THR A 167 -8.58 -8.00 12.57
C THR A 167 -9.26 -9.36 12.79
N LYS A 168 -10.24 -9.69 11.95
CA LYS A 168 -10.96 -10.94 12.04
C LYS A 168 -10.02 -12.15 11.92
N ASN A 169 -10.15 -13.09 12.85
CA ASN A 169 -9.36 -14.32 12.95
C ASN A 169 -7.86 -14.09 13.23
N LEU A 170 -7.45 -12.88 13.64
CA LEU A 170 -6.12 -12.67 14.17
C LEU A 170 -6.05 -13.04 15.65
N PRO A 171 -4.91 -13.51 16.14
CA PRO A 171 -4.68 -13.63 17.59
C PRO A 171 -4.66 -12.24 18.24
N GLY A 172 -4.86 -12.17 19.56
CA GLY A 172 -4.83 -10.88 20.30
C GLY A 172 -3.49 -10.15 20.25
N SER A 173 -2.41 -10.88 19.99
CA SER A 173 -1.06 -10.36 19.75
C SER A 173 -0.31 -11.27 18.81
N PHE A 174 0.56 -10.72 17.96
CA PHE A 174 1.43 -11.49 17.05
C PHE A 174 2.68 -10.70 16.68
N VAL A 175 3.70 -11.41 16.21
CA VAL A 175 4.96 -10.78 15.80
C VAL A 175 4.85 -10.33 14.33
N LEU A 176 5.11 -9.05 14.11
CA LEU A 176 5.25 -8.47 12.78
C LEU A 176 6.65 -8.76 12.25
N PRO A 177 6.81 -9.04 10.95
CA PRO A 177 8.11 -9.08 10.28
C PRO A 177 8.93 -7.81 10.52
N ALA A 178 10.23 -7.92 10.30
CA ALA A 178 11.12 -6.77 10.45
C ALA A 178 10.67 -5.63 9.54
N SER A 179 10.50 -4.47 10.13
CA SER A 179 10.11 -3.24 9.44
C SER A 179 10.60 -2.02 10.21
N GLU A 180 10.60 -0.91 9.53
CA GLU A 180 10.72 0.41 10.09
C GLU A 180 9.30 0.90 10.40
N PHE A 181 8.97 1.13 11.66
CA PHE A 181 7.65 1.58 12.07
C PHE A 181 7.67 3.07 12.35
N TYR A 182 6.82 3.84 11.67
CA TYR A 182 6.69 5.28 11.85
C TYR A 182 5.84 5.62 13.06
N GLN A 183 6.25 6.65 13.80
CA GLN A 183 5.48 7.32 14.82
C GLN A 183 5.12 8.72 14.35
N TRP A 184 3.95 9.21 14.73
CA TRP A 184 3.36 10.47 14.29
C TRP A 184 3.26 11.46 15.43
N GLU A 185 3.19 12.77 15.13
CA GLU A 185 3.15 13.80 16.19
C GLU A 185 1.79 13.85 16.91
N GLU A 186 0.70 13.56 16.22
CA GLU A 186 -0.63 13.67 16.80
C GLU A 186 -1.12 12.36 17.40
N ASP A 187 -1.83 12.48 18.52
CA ASP A 187 -2.51 11.35 19.16
C ASP A 187 -3.73 10.93 18.35
N LEU A 188 -3.61 9.77 17.68
CA LEU A 188 -4.67 9.18 16.89
C LEU A 188 -5.90 8.81 17.73
N ARG A 189 -5.70 8.41 18.98
CA ARG A 189 -6.79 7.96 19.85
C ARG A 189 -7.61 9.12 20.43
N ALA A 190 -7.06 10.34 20.40
CA ALA A 190 -7.79 11.54 20.80
C ALA A 190 -8.82 12.02 19.75
N LYS A 191 -8.91 11.35 18.59
CA LYS A 191 -9.78 11.76 17.48
C LYS A 191 -10.95 10.81 17.33
N ASP A 192 -12.17 11.35 17.37
CA ASP A 192 -13.42 10.59 17.30
C ASP A 192 -13.61 9.85 15.96
N ASN A 193 -13.05 10.39 14.88
CA ASN A 193 -13.14 9.81 13.54
C ASN A 193 -12.04 8.77 13.25
N ILE A 194 -11.01 8.66 14.08
CA ILE A 194 -9.95 7.66 13.92
C ILE A 194 -10.26 6.41 14.74
N GLN A 195 -9.98 5.26 14.15
CA GLN A 195 -10.13 3.97 14.79
C GLN A 195 -8.83 3.19 14.66
N VAL A 196 -8.10 3.05 15.75
CA VAL A 196 -6.87 2.25 15.83
C VAL A 196 -7.24 0.78 15.92
N LEU A 197 -6.63 -0.04 15.08
CA LEU A 197 -6.89 -1.48 14.98
C LEU A 197 -5.75 -2.33 15.51
N LEU A 198 -4.51 -1.84 15.38
CA LEU A 198 -3.29 -2.54 15.81
C LEU A 198 -2.26 -1.52 16.27
N SER A 199 -1.55 -1.84 17.36
CA SER A 199 -0.45 -1.04 17.90
C SER A 199 0.75 -1.89 18.23
N LEU A 200 1.95 -1.30 18.24
CA LEU A 200 3.12 -1.98 18.81
C LEU A 200 2.90 -2.21 20.30
N SER A 201 3.16 -3.44 20.76
CA SER A 201 3.06 -3.80 22.18
C SER A 201 4.07 -3.04 23.01
N PRO A 202 3.69 -2.53 24.20
CA PRO A 202 4.64 -1.95 25.16
C PRO A 202 5.79 -2.90 25.57
N LYS A 203 5.62 -4.20 25.34
CA LYS A 203 6.65 -5.21 25.61
C LYS A 203 7.87 -5.11 24.68
N ASN A 204 7.76 -4.35 23.57
CA ASN A 204 8.91 -4.11 22.67
C ASN A 204 9.92 -3.12 23.27
N TYR A 205 9.53 -2.28 24.22
CA TYR A 205 10.38 -1.19 24.66
C TYR A 205 11.51 -1.63 25.61
N PRO A 206 12.72 -1.08 25.50
CA PRO A 206 13.14 -0.10 24.48
C PRO A 206 13.19 -0.73 23.08
N PHE A 207 12.81 0.03 22.04
CA PHE A 207 12.68 -0.45 20.68
C PHE A 207 13.56 0.36 19.71
N GLY A 208 14.28 -0.33 18.82
CA GLY A 208 15.35 0.25 18.00
C GLY A 208 16.74 0.00 18.59
N LEU A 209 17.78 0.12 17.78
CA LEU A 209 19.18 -0.04 18.20
C LEU A 209 19.99 1.24 18.01
N LYS A 210 19.75 2.01 16.96
CA LYS A 210 20.38 3.29 16.68
C LYS A 210 19.45 4.44 17.04
N ASP A 211 18.23 4.40 16.52
CA ASP A 211 17.17 5.31 16.91
C ASP A 211 16.23 4.56 17.87
N ILE A 212 16.43 4.82 19.18
CA ILE A 212 15.80 4.05 20.24
C ILE A 212 14.57 4.79 20.77
N VAL A 213 13.46 4.08 20.80
CA VAL A 213 12.21 4.54 21.41
C VAL A 213 12.00 3.82 22.73
N TYR A 214 11.79 4.58 23.79
CA TYR A 214 11.70 4.07 25.17
C TYR A 214 10.28 3.85 25.66
N GLY A 215 9.28 4.22 24.87
CA GLY A 215 7.86 4.07 25.21
C GLY A 215 6.94 4.92 24.37
N GLY A 216 5.66 4.94 24.74
CA GLY A 216 4.60 5.70 24.09
C GLY A 216 3.56 4.83 23.41
N ASP A 217 2.48 5.45 22.96
CA ASP A 217 1.49 4.81 22.13
C ASP A 217 1.98 4.78 20.67
N TRP A 218 1.87 3.63 20.02
CA TRP A 218 2.41 3.45 18.68
C TRP A 218 1.42 2.68 17.76
N PRO A 219 0.36 3.33 17.34
CA PRO A 219 -0.55 2.77 16.34
C PRO A 219 0.16 2.44 15.03
N VAL A 220 -0.07 1.24 14.51
CA VAL A 220 0.51 0.78 13.24
C VAL A 220 -0.53 0.40 12.20
N VAL A 221 -1.80 0.23 12.60
CA VAL A 221 -2.92 0.07 11.67
C VAL A 221 -4.11 0.86 12.17
N TRP A 222 -4.68 1.71 11.32
CA TRP A 222 -5.88 2.47 11.65
C TRP A 222 -6.70 2.82 10.41
N THR A 223 -7.96 3.22 10.65
CA THR A 223 -8.87 3.77 9.65
C THR A 223 -9.42 5.12 10.11
N ASN A 224 -9.73 5.98 9.16
CA ASN A 224 -10.50 7.20 9.36
C ASN A 224 -11.94 6.94 8.91
N LYS A 225 -12.93 7.11 9.82
CA LYS A 225 -14.34 6.80 9.56
C LYS A 225 -15.00 7.73 8.54
N ASP A 226 -14.38 8.90 8.28
CA ASP A 226 -14.87 9.87 7.30
C ASP A 226 -14.58 9.41 5.86
N TYR A 227 -13.66 8.43 5.69
CA TYR A 227 -13.22 7.94 4.39
C TYR A 227 -13.24 6.41 4.33
N ARG A 228 -13.26 5.87 3.13
CA ARG A 228 -13.09 4.44 2.88
C ARG A 228 -11.59 4.10 2.76
N MET A 229 -10.89 4.19 3.87
CA MET A 229 -9.43 4.08 3.91
C MET A 229 -8.93 3.18 5.03
N ILE A 230 -7.76 2.63 4.84
CA ILE A 230 -6.94 2.01 5.89
C ILE A 230 -5.47 2.30 5.64
N TYR A 231 -4.77 2.63 6.71
CA TYR A 231 -3.31 2.76 6.71
C TYR A 231 -2.67 1.61 7.48
N LEU A 232 -1.60 1.07 6.89
CA LEU A 232 -0.81 -0.05 7.38
C LEU A 232 0.66 0.40 7.44
N ASN A 233 1.23 0.51 8.62
CA ASN A 233 2.57 1.07 8.83
C ASN A 233 3.71 0.10 8.48
N MET A 234 3.40 -1.10 8.01
CA MET A 234 4.37 -2.10 7.56
C MET A 234 4.75 -1.82 6.12
N GLY A 235 6.06 -1.90 5.78
CA GLY A 235 6.44 -1.63 4.39
C GLY A 235 7.92 -1.48 4.11
N HIS A 236 8.81 -1.78 5.05
CA HIS A 236 10.24 -1.64 4.83
C HIS A 236 10.92 -3.01 4.73
N GLY A 237 11.51 -3.31 3.56
CA GLY A 237 12.26 -4.55 3.32
C GLY A 237 11.45 -5.66 2.64
N ASP A 238 12.11 -6.77 2.36
CA ASP A 238 11.60 -7.89 1.57
C ASP A 238 10.89 -8.97 2.39
N GLU A 239 10.87 -8.86 3.72
CA GLU A 239 10.23 -9.83 4.60
C GLU A 239 8.76 -9.52 4.94
N CYS A 240 8.24 -8.35 4.54
CA CYS A 240 6.93 -7.87 4.98
C CYS A 240 5.77 -8.82 4.62
N PHE A 241 5.88 -9.58 3.53
CA PHE A 241 4.88 -10.55 3.10
C PHE A 241 5.19 -11.99 3.49
N SER A 242 6.14 -12.22 4.40
CA SER A 242 6.59 -13.58 4.79
C SER A 242 5.73 -14.22 5.88
N GLU A 243 4.96 -13.42 6.66
CA GLU A 243 4.24 -13.90 7.84
C GLU A 243 2.74 -14.05 7.55
N ALA A 244 2.19 -15.24 7.83
CA ALA A 244 0.83 -15.60 7.44
C ALA A 244 -0.26 -14.79 8.15
N THR A 245 -0.07 -14.44 9.43
CA THR A 245 -1.05 -13.65 10.21
C THR A 245 -1.13 -12.23 9.70
N GLN A 246 0.02 -11.61 9.40
CA GLN A 246 0.07 -10.29 8.79
C GLN A 246 -0.56 -10.31 7.39
N ASN A 247 -0.26 -11.32 6.58
CA ASN A 247 -0.86 -11.48 5.25
C ASN A 247 -2.38 -11.65 5.32
N LEU A 248 -2.89 -12.39 6.32
CA LEU A 248 -4.33 -12.48 6.56
C LEU A 248 -4.94 -11.11 6.86
N MET A 249 -4.28 -10.28 7.66
CA MET A 249 -4.72 -8.91 7.93
C MET A 249 -4.77 -8.06 6.64
N PHE A 250 -3.76 -8.17 5.76
CA PHE A 250 -3.75 -7.46 4.49
C PHE A 250 -4.90 -7.89 3.57
N VAL A 251 -5.19 -9.18 3.50
CA VAL A 251 -6.36 -9.71 2.77
C VAL A 251 -7.66 -9.20 3.38
N ASN A 252 -7.78 -9.22 4.70
CA ASN A 252 -8.95 -8.70 5.40
C ASN A 252 -9.15 -7.21 5.16
N ALA A 253 -8.07 -6.41 5.18
CA ALA A 253 -8.09 -4.97 4.88
C ALA A 253 -8.59 -4.72 3.46
N PHE A 254 -8.07 -5.45 2.47
CA PHE A 254 -8.51 -5.36 1.08
C PHE A 254 -10.00 -5.69 0.95
N ARG A 255 -10.46 -6.83 1.48
CA ARG A 255 -11.86 -7.24 1.44
C ARG A 255 -12.78 -6.22 2.12
N TRP A 256 -12.35 -5.67 3.26
CA TRP A 256 -13.13 -4.68 4.00
C TRP A 256 -13.28 -3.37 3.21
N ILE A 257 -12.21 -2.85 2.59
CA ILE A 257 -12.28 -1.66 1.74
C ILE A 257 -13.20 -1.90 0.54
N VAL A 258 -13.05 -3.04 -0.14
CA VAL A 258 -13.82 -3.36 -1.35
C VAL A 258 -15.29 -3.59 -1.03
N SER A 259 -15.61 -4.26 0.07
CA SER A 259 -17.01 -4.54 0.47
C SER A 259 -17.82 -3.27 0.82
N ARG A 260 -17.15 -2.16 1.08
CA ARG A 260 -17.76 -0.85 1.38
C ARG A 260 -17.88 0.06 0.15
N ASP A 261 -17.78 -0.50 -1.07
CA ASP A 261 -17.93 0.29 -2.29
C ASP A 261 -19.34 0.95 -2.32
N PRO A 262 -19.45 2.28 -2.53
CA PRO A 262 -20.74 2.97 -2.66
C PRO A 262 -21.64 2.41 -3.77
N LEU A 263 -21.06 1.77 -4.77
CA LEU A 263 -21.78 1.08 -5.85
C LEU A 263 -22.28 -0.32 -5.46
N GLY A 264 -22.10 -0.70 -4.21
CA GLY A 264 -22.46 -2.00 -3.64
C GLY A 264 -21.30 -2.96 -3.53
N ASN A 265 -21.41 -3.89 -2.59
CA ASN A 265 -20.37 -4.90 -2.34
C ASN A 265 -20.17 -5.80 -3.56
N PRO A 266 -19.03 -5.76 -4.26
CA PRO A 266 -18.82 -6.57 -5.46
C PRO A 266 -18.70 -8.09 -5.18
N PHE A 267 -18.52 -8.49 -3.91
CA PHE A 267 -18.52 -9.91 -3.53
C PHE A 267 -19.92 -10.50 -3.43
N ASP A 268 -20.97 -9.66 -3.38
CA ASP A 268 -22.37 -10.10 -3.31
C ASP A 268 -23.00 -10.30 -4.70
N LYS A 269 -22.25 -10.05 -5.77
CA LYS A 269 -22.72 -10.10 -7.18
C LYS A 269 -22.34 -11.38 -7.90
#